data_2b9e9f6b05573b70f962aa17ca333a7e
#
_entry.id   2b9e9f6b05573b70f962aa17ca333a7e
#
_cell.length_a   1.000
_cell.length_b   1.000
_cell.length_c   1.000
_cell.angle_alpha   90.00
_cell.angle_beta   90.00
_cell.angle_gamma   90.00
#
_symmetry.space_group_name_H-M   'P 1'
#
loop_
_entity.id
_entity.type
_entity.pdbx_description
1 polymer ?
#
loop_
_entity_poly.entity_id
_entity_poly.type
_entity_poly.pdbx_seq_one_letter_code
_entity_poly.pdbx_strand_id
1 'polypeptide(L)'
;TKKLTGIDTVAKFQDIISGYVAKVVKKSSTGVSVSGLNDLSKDKSYLFISNHRDIALDPALISYLLHRENHGTIEIAIGDNLLKKPFISDLMRLNRSFLVKRSVQGREKLLASNTLSQYIHTAVEGGNNVWIAQREGRAKNGIDVTDPTVIKMLYMGKRDEDPRPSLQEAINGLHIIPVSISYEYDPCDRDKAKELYEVETNGSFTKSEKSDINSIAKGIEGFKGEMHLSFGAEINAIDSNAASIAGLIDEQIITNYKLHSSNYLAYEKLQKENNSIGPDLNLLGVNIKKINAAREEFEKRLQSLDQELQSYFLNMYAAPVISKFQFQKN
;
A
#
# COMPACT_ATOMS: atom_id res chain seq x y z
N THR A 1 24.05 7.13 -16.93
CA THR A 1 25.36 7.08 -16.23
C THR A 1 25.85 8.47 -15.83
N LYS A 2 25.74 9.51 -16.67
CA LYS A 2 26.20 10.87 -16.35
C LYS A 2 25.49 11.58 -15.17
N LYS A 3 24.32 11.13 -14.73
CA LYS A 3 23.57 11.73 -13.61
C LYS A 3 23.92 11.17 -12.22
N LEU A 4 24.71 10.11 -12.16
CA LEU A 4 25.10 9.47 -10.90
C LEU A 4 26.52 9.84 -10.46
N THR A 5 27.29 10.59 -11.27
CA THR A 5 28.60 11.11 -10.88
C THR A 5 28.42 12.33 -9.97
N GLY A 6 29.01 12.28 -8.77
CA GLY A 6 28.93 13.36 -7.76
C GLY A 6 27.88 13.16 -6.68
N ILE A 7 27.27 11.95 -6.61
CA ILE A 7 26.39 11.57 -5.49
C ILE A 7 27.28 11.00 -4.40
N ASP A 8 27.40 11.74 -3.30
CA ASP A 8 28.21 11.41 -2.14
C ASP A 8 27.38 11.22 -0.86
N THR A 9 26.07 11.49 -0.94
CA THR A 9 25.15 11.36 0.20
C THR A 9 23.84 10.69 -0.20
N VAL A 10 23.20 10.00 0.77
CA VAL A 10 21.86 9.42 0.60
C VAL A 10 20.83 10.49 0.24
N ALA A 11 20.93 11.69 0.83
CA ALA A 11 20.01 12.80 0.54
C ALA A 11 20.07 13.19 -0.94
N LYS A 12 21.24 13.40 -1.52
CA LYS A 12 21.38 13.69 -2.97
C LYS A 12 20.84 12.57 -3.85
N PHE A 13 21.01 11.32 -3.42
CA PHE A 13 20.42 10.20 -4.16
C PHE A 13 18.88 10.24 -4.11
N GLN A 14 18.30 10.58 -2.97
CA GLN A 14 16.84 10.69 -2.81
C GLN A 14 16.25 11.86 -3.61
N ASP A 15 16.96 12.98 -3.74
CA ASP A 15 16.56 14.07 -4.66
C ASP A 15 16.42 13.58 -6.10
N ILE A 16 17.37 12.75 -6.55
CA ILE A 16 17.31 12.15 -7.89
C ILE A 16 16.15 11.19 -8.03
N ILE A 17 15.93 10.32 -7.03
CA ILE A 17 14.79 9.39 -7.03
C ILE A 17 13.47 10.15 -7.02
N SER A 18 13.34 11.19 -6.19
CA SER A 18 12.15 12.07 -6.15
C SER A 18 11.88 12.68 -7.54
N GLY A 19 12.89 13.20 -8.21
CA GLY A 19 12.79 13.69 -9.59
C GLY A 19 12.42 12.61 -10.62
N TYR A 20 12.84 11.36 -10.41
CA TYR A 20 12.43 10.23 -11.23
C TYR A 20 10.96 9.86 -10.99
N VAL A 21 10.54 9.75 -9.72
CA VAL A 21 9.14 9.48 -9.35
C VAL A 21 8.20 10.55 -9.90
N ALA A 22 8.57 11.83 -9.81
CA ALA A 22 7.80 12.92 -10.41
C ALA A 22 7.59 12.74 -11.93
N LYS A 23 8.61 12.26 -12.65
CA LYS A 23 8.50 11.95 -14.09
C LYS A 23 7.61 10.74 -14.36
N VAL A 24 7.70 9.69 -13.53
CA VAL A 24 6.81 8.51 -13.62
C VAL A 24 5.36 8.95 -13.43
N VAL A 25 5.07 9.70 -12.36
CA VAL A 25 3.74 10.26 -12.08
C VAL A 25 3.21 11.05 -13.28
N LYS A 26 4.01 11.99 -13.80
CA LYS A 26 3.61 12.82 -14.96
C LYS A 26 3.35 12.01 -16.23
N LYS A 27 4.10 10.92 -16.46
CA LYS A 27 3.99 10.11 -17.69
C LYS A 27 2.89 9.07 -17.63
N SER A 28 2.63 8.50 -16.44
CA SER A 28 1.79 7.31 -16.29
C SER A 28 0.50 7.56 -15.48
N SER A 29 0.17 8.83 -15.20
CA SER A 29 -1.08 9.19 -14.51
C SER A 29 -1.59 10.56 -14.94
N THR A 30 -2.81 10.88 -14.56
CA THR A 30 -3.38 12.24 -14.67
C THR A 30 -2.98 13.14 -13.52
N GLY A 31 -2.32 12.60 -12.50
CA GLY A 31 -1.78 13.31 -11.36
C GLY A 31 -1.92 12.53 -10.05
N VAL A 32 -1.23 13.03 -9.03
CA VAL A 32 -1.33 12.54 -7.65
C VAL A 32 -1.83 13.66 -6.74
N SER A 33 -2.86 13.37 -5.98
CA SER A 33 -3.39 14.24 -4.93
C SER A 33 -3.09 13.64 -3.54
N VAL A 34 -3.04 14.49 -2.53
CA VAL A 34 -2.72 14.09 -1.15
C VAL A 34 -3.67 14.79 -0.18
N SER A 35 -4.00 14.12 0.91
CA SER A 35 -4.73 14.69 2.06
C SER A 35 -4.10 14.23 3.37
N GLY A 36 -4.30 15.01 4.45
CA GLY A 36 -3.85 14.70 5.80
C GLY A 36 -2.34 14.89 6.06
N LEU A 37 -1.51 15.03 5.02
CA LEU A 37 -0.06 15.15 5.19
C LEU A 37 0.35 16.43 5.93
N ASN A 38 -0.36 17.54 5.71
CA ASN A 38 -0.09 18.81 6.37
C ASN A 38 -0.45 18.83 7.87
N ASP A 39 -1.21 17.83 8.33
CA ASP A 39 -1.60 17.69 9.73
C ASP A 39 -0.51 17.00 10.57
N LEU A 40 0.50 16.42 9.91
CA LEU A 40 1.63 15.74 10.56
C LEU A 40 2.70 16.76 10.98
N SER A 41 3.24 16.60 12.19
CA SER A 41 4.38 17.39 12.66
C SER A 41 5.65 17.01 11.89
N LYS A 42 6.43 18.03 11.49
CA LYS A 42 7.72 17.83 10.82
C LYS A 42 8.85 17.46 11.79
N ASP A 43 8.64 17.71 13.07
CA ASP A 43 9.62 17.45 14.14
C ASP A 43 9.44 16.06 14.75
N LYS A 44 8.52 15.25 14.21
CA LYS A 44 8.17 13.91 14.69
C LYS A 44 8.42 12.88 13.61
N SER A 45 8.87 11.71 14.01
CA SER A 45 9.03 10.54 13.16
C SER A 45 7.83 9.59 13.33
N TYR A 46 7.50 8.87 12.28
CA TYR A 46 6.29 8.05 12.20
C TYR A 46 6.56 6.69 11.59
N LEU A 47 5.79 5.70 12.04
CA LEU A 47 5.61 4.45 11.32
C LEU A 47 4.37 4.59 10.41
N PHE A 48 4.57 4.66 9.11
CA PHE A 48 3.49 4.65 8.13
C PHE A 48 3.09 3.21 7.82
N ILE A 49 1.81 2.87 8.02
CA ILE A 49 1.24 1.58 7.66
C ILE A 49 0.20 1.81 6.57
N SER A 50 0.38 1.20 5.39
CA SER A 50 -0.57 1.40 4.29
C SER A 50 -1.15 0.10 3.75
N ASN A 51 -2.29 0.22 3.08
CA ASN A 51 -2.67 -0.79 2.11
C ASN A 51 -1.60 -0.90 1.01
N HIS A 52 -1.57 -2.02 0.29
CA HIS A 52 -0.49 -2.29 -0.66
C HIS A 52 -1.07 -2.73 -2.01
N ARG A 53 -0.89 -1.88 -3.02
CA ARG A 53 -1.38 -2.06 -4.39
C ARG A 53 -0.27 -2.35 -5.40
N ASP A 54 0.88 -1.65 -5.26
CA ASP A 54 2.02 -1.74 -6.18
C ASP A 54 3.32 -2.00 -5.42
N ILE A 55 4.18 -2.88 -5.95
CA ILE A 55 5.41 -3.32 -5.26
C ILE A 55 6.35 -2.15 -4.99
N ALA A 56 6.56 -1.30 -5.98
CA ALA A 56 7.57 -0.25 -5.94
C ALA A 56 6.94 1.15 -5.77
N LEU A 57 5.78 1.38 -6.38
CA LEU A 57 5.22 2.71 -6.48
C LEU A 57 4.57 3.18 -5.17
N ASP A 58 3.96 2.29 -4.39
CA ASP A 58 3.36 2.67 -3.10
C ASP A 58 4.37 3.34 -2.17
N PRO A 59 5.48 2.69 -1.77
CA PRO A 59 6.47 3.34 -0.93
C PRO A 59 7.18 4.51 -1.62
N ALA A 60 7.35 4.45 -2.95
CA ALA A 60 7.97 5.52 -3.70
C ALA A 60 7.11 6.80 -3.70
N LEU A 61 5.79 6.68 -3.81
CA LEU A 61 4.87 7.82 -3.72
C LEU A 61 4.84 8.42 -2.31
N ILE A 62 4.80 7.59 -1.27
CA ILE A 62 4.89 8.08 0.12
C ILE A 62 6.20 8.85 0.31
N SER A 63 7.34 8.26 -0.07
CA SER A 63 8.66 8.90 0.01
C SER A 63 8.71 10.22 -0.77
N TYR A 64 8.17 10.23 -1.99
CA TYR A 64 8.11 11.41 -2.84
C TYR A 64 7.29 12.55 -2.22
N LEU A 65 6.10 12.24 -1.66
CA LEU A 65 5.23 13.23 -1.05
C LEU A 65 5.81 13.79 0.25
N LEU A 66 6.37 12.93 1.12
CA LEU A 66 7.05 13.34 2.34
C LEU A 66 8.24 14.27 2.03
N HIS A 67 9.07 13.89 1.05
CA HIS A 67 10.21 14.70 0.61
C HIS A 67 9.77 16.07 0.06
N ARG A 68 8.75 16.08 -0.80
CA ARG A 68 8.21 17.31 -1.40
C ARG A 68 7.68 18.31 -0.37
N GLU A 69 7.05 17.82 0.70
CA GLU A 69 6.46 18.63 1.77
C GLU A 69 7.42 18.85 2.96
N ASN A 70 8.70 18.46 2.82
CA ASN A 70 9.75 18.61 3.84
C ASN A 70 9.48 17.83 5.15
N HIS A 71 8.87 16.66 5.06
CA HIS A 71 8.75 15.70 6.16
C HIS A 71 9.91 14.69 6.21
N GLY A 72 11.02 14.98 5.53
CA GLY A 72 12.19 14.09 5.47
C GLY A 72 11.96 12.91 4.52
N THR A 73 12.69 11.86 4.77
CA THR A 73 12.70 10.63 3.97
C THR A 73 12.21 9.46 4.79
N ILE A 74 11.97 8.32 4.13
CA ILE A 74 11.38 7.15 4.78
C ILE A 74 12.28 5.92 4.58
N GLU A 75 12.34 5.06 5.56
CA GLU A 75 12.94 3.73 5.47
C GLU A 75 11.87 2.71 5.07
N ILE A 76 12.18 1.89 4.06
CA ILE A 76 11.18 1.06 3.38
C ILE A 76 11.41 -0.41 3.69
N ALA A 77 10.41 -1.08 4.26
CA ALA A 77 10.42 -2.53 4.46
C ALA A 77 10.23 -3.27 3.13
N ILE A 78 11.20 -4.11 2.75
CA ILE A 78 11.14 -4.92 1.52
C ILE A 78 11.37 -6.40 1.81
N GLY A 79 10.62 -7.26 1.12
CA GLY A 79 10.84 -8.71 1.23
C GLY A 79 12.14 -9.17 0.56
N ASP A 80 12.78 -10.18 1.16
CA ASP A 80 14.01 -10.80 0.64
C ASP A 80 13.86 -11.42 -0.75
N ASN A 81 12.64 -11.76 -1.16
CA ASN A 81 12.32 -12.25 -2.50
C ASN A 81 12.64 -11.24 -3.62
N LEU A 82 12.68 -9.93 -3.33
CA LEU A 82 12.98 -8.87 -4.30
C LEU A 82 14.48 -8.68 -4.55
N LEU A 83 15.34 -9.15 -3.64
CA LEU A 83 16.80 -8.92 -3.69
C LEU A 83 17.59 -9.95 -4.50
N LYS A 84 16.93 -10.79 -5.29
CA LYS A 84 17.59 -11.87 -6.06
C LYS A 84 18.61 -11.38 -7.09
N LYS A 85 18.57 -10.11 -7.50
CA LYS A 85 19.52 -9.51 -8.44
C LYS A 85 20.37 -8.43 -7.75
N PRO A 86 21.71 -8.48 -7.84
CA PRO A 86 22.61 -7.52 -7.16
C PRO A 86 22.23 -6.05 -7.42
N PHE A 87 21.98 -5.70 -8.67
CA PHE A 87 21.60 -4.33 -9.05
C PHE A 87 20.33 -3.84 -8.34
N ILE A 88 19.31 -4.71 -8.19
CA ILE A 88 18.05 -4.36 -7.47
C ILE A 88 18.35 -4.21 -5.99
N SER A 89 19.18 -5.09 -5.42
CA SER A 89 19.61 -5.00 -4.03
C SER A 89 20.33 -3.68 -3.73
N ASP A 90 21.24 -3.26 -4.59
CA ASP A 90 21.99 -2.00 -4.41
C ASP A 90 21.06 -0.78 -4.54
N LEU A 91 20.16 -0.78 -5.51
CA LEU A 91 19.16 0.28 -5.68
C LEU A 91 18.25 0.42 -4.46
N MET A 92 17.77 -0.70 -3.92
CA MET A 92 16.92 -0.73 -2.73
C MET A 92 17.66 -0.24 -1.48
N ARG A 93 18.93 -0.65 -1.28
CA ARG A 93 19.76 -0.17 -0.18
C ARG A 93 20.00 1.34 -0.24
N LEU A 94 20.32 1.87 -1.42
CA LEU A 94 20.48 3.31 -1.63
C LEU A 94 19.19 4.07 -1.36
N ASN A 95 18.02 3.44 -1.57
CA ASN A 95 16.71 4.01 -1.24
C ASN A 95 16.28 3.75 0.21
N ARG A 96 17.23 3.57 1.15
CA ARG A 96 16.99 3.34 2.57
C ARG A 96 16.06 2.16 2.86
N SER A 97 16.11 1.10 2.04
CA SER A 97 15.29 -0.08 2.28
C SER A 97 15.96 -1.04 3.25
N PHE A 98 15.19 -1.61 4.16
CA PHE A 98 15.62 -2.68 5.05
C PHE A 98 14.88 -3.98 4.76
N LEU A 99 15.48 -5.10 5.16
CA LEU A 99 15.09 -6.42 4.72
C LEU A 99 14.09 -7.10 5.67
N VAL A 100 12.98 -7.56 5.12
CA VAL A 100 12.05 -8.46 5.79
C VAL A 100 12.30 -9.88 5.30
N LYS A 101 12.82 -10.75 6.18
CA LYS A 101 13.05 -12.16 5.89
C LYS A 101 11.73 -12.93 5.85
N ARG A 102 11.29 -13.30 4.65
CA ARG A 102 10.05 -14.08 4.42
C ARG A 102 10.31 -15.55 4.17
N SER A 103 11.52 -15.88 3.71
CA SER A 103 11.93 -17.25 3.33
C SER A 103 12.20 -18.16 4.52
N VAL A 104 12.30 -17.62 5.73
CA VAL A 104 12.62 -18.36 6.96
C VAL A 104 11.39 -18.85 7.70
N GLN A 105 11.52 -19.97 8.44
CA GLN A 105 10.42 -20.61 9.17
C GLN A 105 10.81 -20.92 10.62
N GLY A 106 9.82 -21.28 11.44
CA GLY A 106 10.02 -21.73 12.83
C GLY A 106 10.75 -20.70 13.69
N ARG A 107 11.79 -21.16 14.43
CA ARG A 107 12.57 -20.32 15.34
C ARG A 107 13.28 -19.18 14.63
N GLU A 108 13.78 -19.41 13.42
CA GLU A 108 14.47 -18.37 12.63
C GLU A 108 13.50 -17.23 12.25
N LYS A 109 12.25 -17.54 11.93
CA LYS A 109 11.20 -16.53 11.66
C LYS A 109 10.95 -15.66 12.90
N LEU A 110 10.89 -16.28 14.08
CA LEU A 110 10.71 -15.53 15.33
C LEU A 110 11.88 -14.58 15.61
N LEU A 111 13.11 -15.05 15.44
CA LEU A 111 14.31 -14.20 15.61
C LEU A 111 14.35 -13.07 14.59
N ALA A 112 14.05 -13.35 13.32
CA ALA A 112 13.99 -12.33 12.27
C ALA A 112 12.91 -11.29 12.55
N SER A 113 11.73 -11.71 13.03
CA SER A 113 10.63 -10.81 13.40
C SER A 113 11.00 -9.94 14.62
N ASN A 114 11.69 -10.50 15.62
CA ASN A 114 12.18 -9.75 16.77
C ASN A 114 13.19 -8.67 16.34
N THR A 115 14.19 -9.05 15.55
CA THR A 115 15.18 -8.11 14.99
C THR A 115 14.53 -7.01 14.16
N LEU A 116 13.54 -7.35 13.33
CA LEU A 116 12.76 -6.41 12.53
C LEU A 116 12.03 -5.40 13.43
N SER A 117 11.36 -5.89 14.46
CA SER A 117 10.63 -5.07 15.43
C SER A 117 11.60 -4.09 16.14
N GLN A 118 12.72 -4.58 16.66
CA GLN A 118 13.75 -3.75 17.31
C GLN A 118 14.27 -2.66 16.37
N TYR A 119 14.53 -3.02 15.11
CA TYR A 119 14.96 -2.07 14.09
C TYR A 119 13.95 -0.95 13.88
N ILE A 120 12.67 -1.29 13.72
CA ILE A 120 11.60 -0.31 13.49
C ILE A 120 11.47 0.66 14.66
N HIS A 121 11.48 0.16 15.91
CA HIS A 121 11.47 1.01 17.10
C HIS A 121 12.69 1.93 17.15
N THR A 122 13.88 1.39 16.98
CA THR A 122 15.13 2.18 16.98
C THR A 122 15.12 3.24 15.88
N ALA A 123 14.61 2.93 14.69
CA ALA A 123 14.51 3.88 13.59
C ALA A 123 13.57 5.03 13.92
N VAL A 124 12.35 4.73 14.43
CA VAL A 124 11.37 5.76 14.79
C VAL A 124 11.86 6.59 15.99
N GLU A 125 12.39 5.98 17.05
CA GLU A 125 12.96 6.67 18.20
C GLU A 125 14.17 7.53 17.81
N GLY A 126 14.93 7.10 16.79
CA GLY A 126 16.08 7.82 16.23
C GLY A 126 15.71 8.94 15.25
N GLY A 127 14.41 9.27 15.08
CA GLY A 127 13.96 10.37 14.22
C GLY A 127 13.80 10.00 12.74
N ASN A 128 13.76 8.71 12.40
CA ASN A 128 13.54 8.25 11.03
C ASN A 128 12.11 7.79 10.81
N ASN A 129 11.51 8.22 9.71
CA ASN A 129 10.23 7.68 9.26
C ASN A 129 10.42 6.26 8.70
N VAL A 130 9.45 5.39 8.94
CA VAL A 130 9.45 4.00 8.47
C VAL A 130 8.15 3.71 7.74
N TRP A 131 8.20 2.90 6.68
CA TRP A 131 7.02 2.38 6.00
C TRP A 131 7.00 0.86 5.99
N ILE A 132 5.83 0.32 6.32
CA ILE A 132 5.49 -1.11 6.13
C ILE A 132 4.11 -1.25 5.51
N ALA A 133 3.87 -2.36 4.82
CA ALA A 133 2.53 -2.72 4.38
C ALA A 133 1.71 -3.29 5.55
N GLN A 134 0.40 -3.09 5.54
CA GLN A 134 -0.55 -3.57 6.56
C GLN A 134 -0.61 -5.10 6.66
N ARG A 135 -0.13 -5.81 5.65
CA ARG A 135 -0.03 -7.28 5.61
C ARG A 135 1.03 -7.73 4.60
N GLU A 136 1.36 -9.01 4.63
CA GLU A 136 2.23 -9.59 3.62
C GLU A 136 1.53 -9.64 2.25
N GLY A 137 2.24 -9.15 1.23
CA GLY A 137 1.78 -9.15 -0.16
C GLY A 137 0.78 -8.04 -0.49
N ARG A 138 0.57 -7.85 -1.80
CA ARG A 138 -0.38 -6.85 -2.32
C ARG A 138 -1.82 -7.34 -2.22
N ALA A 139 -2.76 -6.44 -1.96
CA ALA A 139 -4.18 -6.74 -2.09
C ALA A 139 -4.52 -6.95 -3.57
N LYS A 140 -5.01 -8.13 -3.94
CA LYS A 140 -5.37 -8.47 -5.32
C LYS A 140 -6.88 -8.35 -5.55
N ASN A 141 -7.66 -8.68 -4.54
CA ASN A 141 -9.13 -8.63 -4.57
C ASN A 141 -9.73 -7.25 -4.21
N GLY A 142 -8.89 -6.24 -4.01
CA GLY A 142 -9.35 -4.90 -3.63
C GLY A 142 -9.75 -4.73 -2.16
N ILE A 143 -9.72 -5.80 -1.36
CA ILE A 143 -10.07 -5.76 0.06
C ILE A 143 -8.81 -5.46 0.89
N ASP A 144 -8.87 -4.39 1.65
CA ASP A 144 -7.79 -3.92 2.52
C ASP A 144 -8.09 -4.33 3.97
N VAL A 145 -7.25 -5.24 4.50
CA VAL A 145 -7.36 -5.73 5.88
C VAL A 145 -5.97 -5.83 6.47
N THR A 146 -5.78 -5.25 7.65
CA THR A 146 -4.54 -5.32 8.40
C THR A 146 -4.41 -6.68 9.08
N ASP A 147 -3.29 -7.35 8.86
CA ASP A 147 -2.99 -8.61 9.56
C ASP A 147 -2.60 -8.31 11.02
N PRO A 148 -3.35 -8.79 12.03
CA PRO A 148 -2.99 -8.61 13.43
C PRO A 148 -1.60 -9.16 13.79
N THR A 149 -1.04 -10.05 12.95
CA THR A 149 0.33 -10.54 13.16
C THR A 149 1.39 -9.46 12.92
N VAL A 150 1.09 -8.44 12.12
CA VAL A 150 1.95 -7.24 11.97
C VAL A 150 2.03 -6.49 13.29
N ILE A 151 0.91 -6.28 13.97
CA ILE A 151 0.89 -5.62 15.30
C ILE A 151 1.64 -6.45 16.34
N LYS A 152 1.44 -7.77 16.35
CA LYS A 152 2.20 -8.67 17.23
C LYS A 152 3.70 -8.64 16.94
N MET A 153 4.08 -8.59 15.67
CA MET A 153 5.48 -8.46 15.25
C MET A 153 6.09 -7.16 15.75
N LEU A 154 5.40 -6.02 15.60
CA LEU A 154 5.88 -4.72 16.08
C LEU A 154 6.11 -4.70 17.60
N TYR A 155 5.39 -5.51 18.37
CA TYR A 155 5.62 -5.62 19.82
C TYR A 155 6.79 -6.51 20.19
N MET A 156 7.25 -7.43 19.33
CA MET A 156 8.23 -8.45 19.69
C MET A 156 9.56 -7.85 20.21
N GLY A 157 10.01 -6.75 19.59
CA GLY A 157 11.27 -6.10 19.95
C GLY A 157 11.27 -5.42 21.33
N LYS A 158 10.09 -5.19 21.90
CA LYS A 158 9.92 -4.54 23.22
C LYS A 158 9.66 -5.53 24.36
N ARG A 159 9.55 -6.84 24.06
CA ARG A 159 9.17 -7.85 25.05
C ARG A 159 10.20 -8.10 26.13
N ASP A 160 11.48 -7.89 25.81
CA ASP A 160 12.61 -8.19 26.68
C ASP A 160 13.14 -6.94 27.41
N GLU A 161 12.46 -5.79 27.26
CA GLU A 161 12.80 -4.56 28.00
C GLU A 161 12.37 -4.67 29.47
N ASP A 162 13.13 -4.00 30.35
CA ASP A 162 12.86 -3.90 31.79
C ASP A 162 12.82 -2.44 32.21
N PRO A 163 11.66 -1.89 32.64
CA PRO A 163 10.35 -2.55 32.72
C PRO A 163 9.78 -2.85 31.33
N ARG A 164 9.11 -3.99 31.19
CA ARG A 164 8.47 -4.41 29.95
C ARG A 164 7.21 -3.57 29.67
N PRO A 165 7.15 -2.85 28.54
CA PRO A 165 5.95 -2.09 28.20
C PRO A 165 4.79 -3.02 27.82
N SER A 166 3.56 -2.54 27.98
CA SER A 166 2.39 -3.16 27.40
C SER A 166 2.41 -3.10 25.86
N LEU A 167 1.59 -3.93 25.21
CA LEU A 167 1.40 -3.83 23.73
C LEU A 167 0.95 -2.42 23.34
N GLN A 168 0.01 -1.85 24.08
CA GLN A 168 -0.51 -0.51 23.86
C GLN A 168 0.61 0.56 23.90
N GLU A 169 1.43 0.56 24.94
CA GLU A 169 2.53 1.51 25.10
C GLU A 169 3.57 1.37 23.98
N ALA A 170 3.96 0.13 23.65
CA ALA A 170 4.89 -0.13 22.56
C ALA A 170 4.38 0.35 21.20
N ILE A 171 3.08 0.13 20.90
CA ILE A 171 2.47 0.56 19.65
C ILE A 171 2.32 2.08 19.59
N ASN A 172 1.90 2.72 20.67
CA ASN A 172 1.77 4.18 20.73
C ASN A 172 3.13 4.88 20.59
N GLY A 173 4.23 4.28 21.06
CA GLY A 173 5.59 4.78 20.87
C GLY A 173 6.07 4.77 19.41
N LEU A 174 5.37 4.07 18.50
CA LEU A 174 5.70 4.04 17.07
C LEU A 174 5.02 5.17 16.27
N HIS A 175 4.13 5.94 16.88
CA HIS A 175 3.41 7.03 16.20
C HIS A 175 2.83 6.60 14.85
N ILE A 176 2.02 5.54 14.85
CA ILE A 176 1.53 4.92 13.61
C ILE A 176 0.56 5.86 12.89
N ILE A 177 0.86 6.12 11.61
CA ILE A 177 -0.03 6.83 10.68
C ILE A 177 -0.52 5.85 9.63
N PRO A 178 -1.82 5.50 9.61
CA PRO A 178 -2.42 4.76 8.51
C PRO A 178 -2.40 5.59 7.23
N VAL A 179 -1.99 4.98 6.12
CA VAL A 179 -1.98 5.64 4.81
C VAL A 179 -2.84 4.87 3.84
N SER A 180 -3.87 5.51 3.30
CA SER A 180 -4.71 4.95 2.27
C SER A 180 -4.18 5.33 0.88
N ILE A 181 -3.87 4.33 0.05
CA ILE A 181 -3.35 4.52 -1.31
C ILE A 181 -4.41 4.04 -2.29
N SER A 182 -4.81 4.91 -3.20
CA SER A 182 -5.78 4.59 -4.24
C SER A 182 -5.29 4.97 -5.63
N TYR A 183 -5.48 4.05 -6.58
CA TYR A 183 -5.26 4.23 -8.01
C TYR A 183 -6.58 4.07 -8.75
N GLU A 184 -6.88 4.97 -9.70
CA GLU A 184 -8.05 4.84 -10.55
C GLU A 184 -7.97 3.58 -11.40
N TYR A 185 -6.78 3.27 -11.94
CA TYR A 185 -6.49 2.03 -12.64
C TYR A 185 -5.24 1.37 -12.08
N ASP A 186 -5.34 0.07 -11.80
CA ASP A 186 -4.20 -0.75 -11.40
C ASP A 186 -3.49 -1.28 -12.66
N PRO A 187 -2.21 -0.95 -12.89
CA PRO A 187 -1.47 -1.46 -14.06
C PRO A 187 -1.32 -2.98 -14.11
N CYS A 188 -1.52 -3.64 -12.97
CA CYS A 188 -1.42 -5.09 -12.83
C CYS A 188 -2.81 -5.77 -12.69
N ASP A 189 -3.91 -5.08 -13.02
CA ASP A 189 -5.27 -5.58 -12.82
C ASP A 189 -5.53 -6.93 -13.50
N ARG A 190 -5.11 -7.09 -14.77
CA ARG A 190 -5.19 -8.36 -15.49
C ARG A 190 -4.42 -9.49 -14.80
N ASP A 191 -3.19 -9.21 -14.36
CA ASP A 191 -2.35 -10.23 -13.70
C ASP A 191 -2.96 -10.63 -12.34
N LYS A 192 -3.53 -9.66 -11.61
CA LYS A 192 -4.22 -9.90 -10.35
C LYS A 192 -5.51 -10.71 -10.54
N ALA A 193 -6.32 -10.36 -11.53
CA ALA A 193 -7.52 -11.12 -11.88
C ALA A 193 -7.18 -12.57 -12.24
N LYS A 194 -6.13 -12.78 -13.05
CA LYS A 194 -5.63 -14.10 -13.40
C LYS A 194 -5.15 -14.90 -12.18
N GLU A 195 -4.39 -14.26 -11.29
CA GLU A 195 -3.93 -14.92 -10.06
C GLU A 195 -5.10 -15.35 -9.17
N LEU A 196 -6.14 -14.50 -9.02
CA LEU A 196 -7.33 -14.84 -8.26
C LEU A 196 -8.11 -16.00 -8.88
N TYR A 197 -8.29 -15.97 -10.19
CA TYR A 197 -8.93 -17.07 -10.94
C TYR A 197 -8.19 -18.39 -10.76
N GLU A 198 -6.86 -18.40 -10.93
CA GLU A 198 -6.06 -19.63 -10.78
C GLU A 198 -6.05 -20.16 -9.34
N VAL A 199 -6.03 -19.27 -8.34
CA VAL A 199 -6.15 -19.68 -6.92
C VAL A 199 -7.50 -20.34 -6.66
N GLU A 200 -8.60 -19.78 -7.20
CA GLU A 200 -9.94 -20.34 -6.99
C GLU A 200 -10.13 -21.65 -7.73
N THR A 201 -9.66 -21.76 -8.96
CA THR A 201 -9.86 -22.95 -9.80
C THR A 201 -8.88 -24.10 -9.50
N ASN A 202 -7.62 -23.79 -9.19
CA ASN A 202 -6.53 -24.74 -9.03
C ASN A 202 -6.05 -24.88 -7.56
N GLY A 203 -6.61 -24.11 -6.63
CA GLY A 203 -6.20 -24.07 -5.23
C GLY A 203 -4.89 -23.30 -4.96
N SER A 204 -4.13 -22.96 -5.99
CA SER A 204 -2.86 -22.25 -5.85
C SER A 204 -2.46 -21.52 -7.13
N PHE A 205 -1.58 -20.54 -6.99
CA PHE A 205 -0.94 -19.82 -8.10
C PHE A 205 0.57 -19.91 -7.99
N THR A 206 1.23 -20.36 -9.06
CA THR A 206 2.68 -20.44 -9.11
C THR A 206 3.28 -19.21 -9.79
N LYS A 207 3.96 -18.39 -9.00
CA LYS A 207 4.68 -17.22 -9.54
C LYS A 207 5.92 -17.66 -10.33
N SER A 208 6.06 -17.13 -11.53
CA SER A 208 7.32 -17.26 -12.27
C SER A 208 8.41 -16.40 -11.60
N GLU A 209 9.69 -16.75 -11.83
CA GLU A 209 10.83 -15.97 -11.30
C GLU A 209 10.82 -14.50 -11.75
N LYS A 210 10.17 -14.19 -12.88
CA LYS A 210 10.08 -12.85 -13.44
C LYS A 210 8.81 -12.09 -13.02
N SER A 211 7.88 -12.72 -12.31
CA SER A 211 6.56 -12.13 -11.99
C SER A 211 6.68 -10.80 -11.25
N ASP A 212 7.53 -10.74 -10.21
CA ASP A 212 7.70 -9.52 -9.42
C ASP A 212 8.37 -8.40 -10.23
N ILE A 213 9.37 -8.73 -11.07
CA ILE A 213 10.05 -7.75 -11.94
C ILE A 213 9.09 -7.21 -12.99
N ASN A 214 8.30 -8.07 -13.60
CA ASN A 214 7.28 -7.66 -14.58
C ASN A 214 6.22 -6.78 -13.93
N SER A 215 5.80 -7.11 -12.71
CA SER A 215 4.85 -6.29 -11.96
C SER A 215 5.43 -4.91 -11.63
N ILE A 216 6.71 -4.82 -11.22
CA ILE A 216 7.40 -3.55 -10.99
C ILE A 216 7.45 -2.72 -12.28
N ALA A 217 7.83 -3.31 -13.41
CA ALA A 217 7.88 -2.62 -14.69
C ALA A 217 6.49 -2.11 -15.11
N LYS A 218 5.45 -2.94 -15.04
CA LYS A 218 4.06 -2.55 -15.29
C LYS A 218 3.59 -1.44 -14.35
N GLY A 219 3.92 -1.54 -13.06
CA GLY A 219 3.61 -0.53 -12.07
C GLY A 219 4.23 0.84 -12.40
N ILE A 220 5.47 0.88 -12.89
CA ILE A 220 6.16 2.12 -13.26
C ILE A 220 5.58 2.70 -14.56
N GLU A 221 5.39 1.87 -15.60
CA GLU A 221 5.08 2.32 -16.95
C GLU A 221 3.58 2.44 -17.25
N GLY A 222 2.77 1.59 -16.62
CA GLY A 222 1.34 1.48 -16.91
C GLY A 222 0.52 2.69 -16.45
N PHE A 223 -0.53 2.98 -17.18
CA PHE A 223 -1.44 4.11 -16.90
C PHE A 223 -2.29 3.84 -15.66
N LYS A 224 -2.35 4.83 -14.75
CA LYS A 224 -2.99 4.74 -13.43
C LYS A 224 -4.23 5.64 -13.27
N GLY A 225 -4.50 6.51 -14.26
CA GLY A 225 -5.53 7.54 -14.09
C GLY A 225 -5.16 8.51 -12.96
N GLU A 226 -6.12 8.87 -12.14
CA GLU A 226 -5.88 9.62 -10.91
C GLU A 226 -5.30 8.73 -9.82
N MET A 227 -4.41 9.29 -9.03
CA MET A 227 -3.88 8.66 -7.82
C MET A 227 -4.16 9.54 -6.60
N HIS A 228 -4.38 8.92 -5.43
CA HIS A 228 -4.53 9.65 -4.19
C HIS A 228 -3.89 8.91 -3.03
N LEU A 229 -3.20 9.67 -2.18
CA LEU A 229 -2.72 9.21 -0.88
C LEU A 229 -3.37 10.02 0.23
N SER A 230 -3.97 9.35 1.19
CA SER A 230 -4.55 9.96 2.37
C SER A 230 -3.78 9.52 3.60
N PHE A 231 -3.16 10.47 4.29
CA PHE A 231 -2.52 10.26 5.59
C PHE A 231 -3.59 10.44 6.66
N GLY A 232 -3.80 9.39 7.46
CA GLY A 232 -4.78 9.39 8.54
C GLY A 232 -4.28 10.11 9.78
N ALA A 233 -5.09 10.07 10.83
CA ALA A 233 -4.67 10.51 12.16
C ALA A 233 -3.77 9.45 12.82
N GLU A 234 -2.89 9.90 13.71
CA GLU A 234 -2.04 9.00 14.52
C GLU A 234 -2.91 8.02 15.31
N ILE A 235 -2.55 6.72 15.24
CA ILE A 235 -3.24 5.68 16.01
C ILE A 235 -2.93 5.87 17.48
N ASN A 236 -3.99 5.97 18.29
CA ASN A 236 -3.91 5.92 19.74
C ASN A 236 -4.56 4.61 20.18
N ALA A 237 -3.75 3.59 20.41
CA ALA A 237 -4.22 2.32 20.94
C ALA A 237 -4.72 2.50 22.37
N ILE A 238 -5.94 2.07 22.64
CA ILE A 238 -6.61 2.21 23.96
C ILE A 238 -6.60 0.88 24.74
N ASP A 239 -6.25 -0.21 24.07
CA ASP A 239 -6.16 -1.55 24.66
C ASP A 239 -4.91 -2.31 24.14
N SER A 240 -4.66 -3.46 24.74
CA SER A 240 -3.55 -4.35 24.36
C SER A 240 -4.02 -5.52 23.47
N ASN A 241 -5.02 -5.31 22.60
CA ASN A 241 -5.52 -6.31 21.67
C ASN A 241 -5.04 -5.99 20.24
N ALA A 242 -4.23 -6.89 19.68
CA ALA A 242 -3.68 -6.70 18.33
C ALA A 242 -4.76 -6.64 17.24
N ALA A 243 -5.87 -7.32 17.38
CA ALA A 243 -6.97 -7.26 16.42
C ALA A 243 -7.74 -5.94 16.50
N SER A 244 -7.96 -5.41 17.72
CA SER A 244 -8.55 -4.07 17.91
C SER A 244 -7.68 -2.99 17.28
N ILE A 245 -6.36 -3.03 17.52
CA ILE A 245 -5.41 -2.07 16.92
C ILE A 245 -5.39 -2.18 15.39
N ALA A 246 -5.39 -3.40 14.84
CA ALA A 246 -5.51 -3.61 13.40
C ALA A 246 -6.82 -3.03 12.85
N GLY A 247 -7.93 -3.16 13.57
CA GLY A 247 -9.22 -2.58 13.23
C GLY A 247 -9.20 -1.05 13.15
N LEU A 248 -8.49 -0.36 14.08
CA LEU A 248 -8.31 1.10 14.02
C LEU A 248 -7.54 1.55 12.77
N ILE A 249 -6.56 0.75 12.34
CA ILE A 249 -5.81 1.02 11.10
C ILE A 249 -6.73 0.81 9.89
N ASP A 250 -7.49 -0.27 9.86
CA ASP A 250 -8.42 -0.60 8.76
C ASP A 250 -9.51 0.45 8.61
N GLU A 251 -10.08 0.90 9.72
CA GLU A 251 -11.07 1.98 9.73
C GLU A 251 -10.55 3.20 8.99
N GLN A 252 -9.34 3.66 9.31
CA GLN A 252 -8.77 4.85 8.67
C GLN A 252 -8.38 4.58 7.21
N ILE A 253 -7.81 3.43 6.88
CA ILE A 253 -7.45 3.09 5.50
C ILE A 253 -8.71 3.05 4.63
N ILE A 254 -9.79 2.42 5.09
CA ILE A 254 -11.02 2.22 4.33
C ILE A 254 -11.81 3.54 4.22
N THR A 255 -11.99 4.25 5.33
CA THR A 255 -12.77 5.50 5.34
C THR A 255 -12.09 6.62 4.58
N ASN A 256 -10.76 6.69 4.60
CA ASN A 256 -9.96 7.67 3.87
C ASN A 256 -9.64 7.25 2.43
N TYR A 257 -10.01 6.03 2.00
CA TYR A 257 -9.80 5.60 0.62
C TYR A 257 -10.57 6.50 -0.34
N LYS A 258 -9.87 7.16 -1.27
CA LYS A 258 -10.51 7.94 -2.33
C LYS A 258 -11.06 6.99 -3.38
N LEU A 259 -12.39 6.97 -3.53
CA LEU A 259 -13.06 6.24 -4.58
C LEU A 259 -12.90 6.99 -5.91
N HIS A 260 -12.55 6.25 -6.96
CA HIS A 260 -12.37 6.72 -8.33
C HIS A 260 -13.52 6.26 -9.21
N SER A 261 -13.62 6.81 -10.43
CA SER A 261 -14.65 6.45 -11.39
C SER A 261 -14.69 4.95 -11.69
N SER A 262 -13.52 4.30 -11.79
CA SER A 262 -13.41 2.85 -12.00
C SER A 262 -14.08 2.02 -10.91
N ASN A 263 -13.99 2.46 -9.65
CA ASN A 263 -14.63 1.77 -8.52
C ASN A 263 -16.16 1.78 -8.65
N TYR A 264 -16.72 2.93 -9.00
CA TYR A 264 -18.18 3.07 -9.18
C TYR A 264 -18.70 2.34 -10.42
N LEU A 265 -17.94 2.35 -11.53
CA LEU A 265 -18.29 1.63 -12.74
C LEU A 265 -18.33 0.11 -12.54
N ALA A 266 -17.33 -0.42 -11.82
CA ALA A 266 -17.30 -1.83 -11.45
C ALA A 266 -18.49 -2.19 -10.53
N TYR A 267 -18.75 -1.38 -9.53
CA TYR A 267 -19.86 -1.58 -8.61
C TYR A 267 -21.21 -1.53 -9.32
N GLU A 268 -21.43 -0.55 -10.22
CA GLU A 268 -22.65 -0.45 -11.04
C GLU A 268 -22.90 -1.71 -11.89
N LYS A 269 -21.82 -2.26 -12.50
CA LYS A 269 -21.93 -3.48 -13.30
C LYS A 269 -22.29 -4.69 -12.44
N LEU A 270 -21.62 -4.90 -11.33
CA LEU A 270 -21.92 -6.02 -10.40
C LEU A 270 -23.34 -5.94 -9.85
N GLN A 271 -23.87 -4.74 -9.57
CA GLN A 271 -25.25 -4.57 -9.15
C GLN A 271 -26.25 -5.01 -10.22
N LYS A 272 -25.99 -4.66 -11.48
CA LYS A 272 -26.84 -5.04 -12.62
C LYS A 272 -26.82 -6.55 -12.87
N GLU A 273 -25.63 -7.19 -12.75
CA GLU A 273 -25.48 -8.62 -12.96
C GLU A 273 -26.14 -9.45 -11.84
N ASN A 274 -26.05 -9.00 -10.60
CA ASN A 274 -26.50 -9.76 -9.43
C ASN A 274 -27.91 -9.38 -8.95
N ASN A 275 -28.61 -8.46 -9.60
CA ASN A 275 -29.88 -7.87 -9.12
C ASN A 275 -29.80 -7.43 -7.63
N SER A 276 -28.62 -7.07 -7.15
CA SER A 276 -28.41 -6.74 -5.75
C SER A 276 -28.76 -5.28 -5.49
N ILE A 277 -29.55 -5.04 -4.45
CA ILE A 277 -29.91 -3.71 -3.98
C ILE A 277 -28.71 -3.24 -3.10
N GLY A 278 -27.78 -2.55 -3.71
CA GLY A 278 -26.77 -1.79 -3.01
C GLY A 278 -27.17 -0.31 -2.92
N PRO A 279 -26.37 0.53 -2.24
CA PRO A 279 -26.63 1.97 -2.22
C PRO A 279 -26.63 2.53 -3.63
N ASP A 280 -27.63 3.37 -3.91
CA ASP A 280 -27.71 4.10 -5.19
C ASP A 280 -26.51 5.04 -5.30
N LEU A 281 -25.79 4.96 -6.43
CA LEU A 281 -24.67 5.85 -6.72
C LEU A 281 -25.06 7.33 -6.65
N ASN A 282 -26.31 7.66 -6.94
CA ASN A 282 -26.83 9.02 -6.84
C ASN A 282 -26.84 9.56 -5.40
N LEU A 283 -26.95 8.66 -4.39
CA LEU A 283 -26.92 9.03 -2.97
C LEU A 283 -25.50 9.27 -2.45
N LEU A 284 -24.46 8.94 -3.23
CA LEU A 284 -23.07 9.01 -2.82
C LEU A 284 -22.39 10.34 -3.15
N GLY A 285 -23.13 11.33 -3.66
CA GLY A 285 -22.56 12.61 -4.08
C GLY A 285 -21.53 12.49 -5.22
N VAL A 286 -21.66 11.44 -6.04
CA VAL A 286 -20.69 11.11 -7.09
C VAL A 286 -20.86 12.05 -8.29
N ASN A 287 -19.75 12.51 -8.85
CA ASN A 287 -19.80 13.29 -10.09
C ASN A 287 -20.05 12.39 -11.30
N ILE A 288 -21.33 12.24 -11.68
CA ILE A 288 -21.77 11.37 -12.78
C ILE A 288 -21.09 11.74 -14.12
N LYS A 289 -20.83 13.04 -14.39
CA LYS A 289 -20.13 13.45 -15.61
C LYS A 289 -18.71 12.88 -15.66
N LYS A 290 -18.01 12.87 -14.51
CA LYS A 290 -16.66 12.31 -14.39
C LYS A 290 -16.67 10.78 -14.57
N ILE A 291 -17.67 10.09 -14.00
CA ILE A 291 -17.85 8.64 -14.19
C ILE A 291 -18.08 8.31 -15.66
N ASN A 292 -18.97 9.05 -16.33
CA ASN A 292 -19.26 8.80 -17.73
C ASN A 292 -18.05 9.06 -18.64
N ALA A 293 -17.21 10.04 -18.32
CA ALA A 293 -15.97 10.28 -19.06
C ALA A 293 -14.95 9.14 -18.92
N ALA A 294 -14.93 8.44 -17.78
CA ALA A 294 -14.03 7.30 -17.54
C ALA A 294 -14.58 5.97 -18.09
N ARG A 295 -15.85 5.92 -18.51
CA ARG A 295 -16.55 4.69 -18.92
C ARG A 295 -15.87 3.98 -20.10
N GLU A 296 -15.45 4.73 -21.11
CA GLU A 296 -14.85 4.16 -22.32
C GLU A 296 -13.53 3.41 -21.98
N GLU A 297 -12.64 4.02 -21.23
CA GLU A 297 -11.38 3.39 -20.81
C GLU A 297 -11.64 2.17 -19.92
N PHE A 298 -12.60 2.27 -18.99
CA PHE A 298 -12.95 1.16 -18.11
C PHE A 298 -13.51 -0.04 -18.91
N GLU A 299 -14.45 0.21 -19.83
CA GLU A 299 -15.03 -0.83 -20.68
C GLU A 299 -13.97 -1.47 -21.59
N LYS A 300 -13.09 -0.68 -22.18
CA LYS A 300 -11.98 -1.17 -22.99
C LYS A 300 -11.08 -2.12 -22.20
N ARG A 301 -10.74 -1.78 -20.95
CA ARG A 301 -9.96 -2.64 -20.06
C ARG A 301 -10.68 -3.93 -19.75
N LEU A 302 -11.95 -3.85 -19.35
CA LEU A 302 -12.78 -5.01 -19.05
C LEU A 302 -12.92 -5.95 -20.26
N GLN A 303 -13.21 -5.41 -21.45
CA GLN A 303 -13.37 -6.19 -22.68
C GLN A 303 -12.06 -6.80 -23.18
N SER A 304 -10.90 -6.26 -22.79
CA SER A 304 -9.59 -6.84 -23.11
C SER A 304 -9.25 -8.10 -22.34
N LEU A 305 -10.05 -8.44 -21.32
CA LEU A 305 -9.89 -9.63 -20.50
C LEU A 305 -10.63 -10.83 -21.06
N ASP A 306 -10.09 -12.00 -20.84
CA ASP A 306 -10.80 -13.25 -21.04
C ASP A 306 -12.05 -13.29 -20.17
N GLN A 307 -13.14 -13.88 -20.65
CA GLN A 307 -14.47 -13.80 -20.01
C GLN A 307 -14.45 -14.28 -18.55
N GLU A 308 -13.71 -15.35 -18.26
CA GLU A 308 -13.55 -15.91 -16.92
C GLU A 308 -12.84 -14.97 -15.93
N LEU A 309 -12.07 -13.98 -16.41
CA LEU A 309 -11.36 -13.03 -15.57
C LEU A 309 -12.17 -11.78 -15.25
N GLN A 310 -13.23 -11.50 -16.00
CA GLN A 310 -13.99 -10.25 -15.89
C GLN A 310 -14.66 -10.08 -14.53
N SER A 311 -15.18 -11.14 -13.94
CA SER A 311 -15.77 -11.11 -12.60
C SER A 311 -14.76 -10.75 -11.51
N TYR A 312 -13.54 -11.27 -11.59
CA TYR A 312 -12.46 -10.94 -10.64
C TYR A 312 -12.02 -9.50 -10.78
N PHE A 313 -11.90 -9.00 -12.00
CA PHE A 313 -11.61 -7.60 -12.29
C PHE A 313 -12.69 -6.68 -11.69
N LEU A 314 -13.97 -6.95 -11.94
CA LEU A 314 -15.07 -6.17 -11.40
C LEU A 314 -15.08 -6.18 -9.88
N ASN A 315 -14.93 -7.34 -9.26
CA ASN A 315 -14.90 -7.47 -7.79
C ASN A 315 -13.72 -6.69 -7.19
N MET A 316 -12.53 -6.74 -7.78
CA MET A 316 -11.35 -6.03 -7.32
C MET A 316 -11.57 -4.50 -7.29
N TYR A 317 -12.19 -3.94 -8.34
CA TYR A 317 -12.47 -2.51 -8.39
C TYR A 317 -13.68 -2.09 -7.57
N ALA A 318 -14.68 -2.95 -7.40
CA ALA A 318 -15.87 -2.66 -6.59
C ALA A 318 -15.62 -2.79 -5.07
N ALA A 319 -14.67 -3.62 -4.67
CA ALA A 319 -14.40 -3.91 -3.26
C ALA A 319 -14.21 -2.67 -2.37
N PRO A 320 -13.48 -1.61 -2.78
CA PRO A 320 -13.35 -0.40 -1.96
C PRO A 320 -14.69 0.32 -1.72
N VAL A 321 -15.63 0.30 -2.69
CA VAL A 321 -16.98 0.86 -2.52
C VAL A 321 -17.72 0.06 -1.45
N ILE A 322 -17.70 -1.27 -1.60
CA ILE A 322 -18.41 -2.18 -0.69
C ILE A 322 -17.86 -2.06 0.74
N SER A 323 -16.53 -2.08 0.89
CA SER A 323 -15.87 -1.96 2.20
C SER A 323 -16.23 -0.64 2.89
N LYS A 324 -16.17 0.48 2.15
CA LYS A 324 -16.51 1.81 2.70
C LYS A 324 -17.95 1.89 3.20
N PHE A 325 -18.88 1.26 2.48
CA PHE A 325 -20.29 1.18 2.93
C PHE A 325 -20.47 0.34 4.18
N GLN A 326 -19.78 -0.78 4.27
CA GLN A 326 -19.86 -1.64 5.46
C GLN A 326 -19.40 -0.91 6.72
N PHE A 327 -18.31 -0.13 6.62
CA PHE A 327 -17.82 0.68 7.74
C PHE A 327 -18.73 1.86 8.11
N GLN A 328 -19.50 2.41 7.18
CA GLN A 328 -20.45 3.50 7.49
C GLN A 328 -21.75 3.01 8.16
N LYS A 329 -22.04 1.71 8.13
CA LYS A 329 -23.25 1.12 8.73
C LYS A 329 -23.03 0.58 10.15
N ASN A 330 -21.78 0.38 10.55
CA ASN A 330 -21.37 -0.04 11.89
C ASN A 330 -21.03 1.18 12.75
#